data_df5f8c6276361c624e7c0e81a758392a
#
_entry.id   df5f8c6276361c624e7c0e81a758392a
#
_cell.length_a   1.000
_cell.length_b   1.000
_cell.length_c   1.000
_cell.angle_alpha   90.00
_cell.angle_beta   90.00
_cell.angle_gamma   90.00
#
_symmetry.space_group_name_H-M   'P 1'
#
loop_
_entity.id
_entity.type
_entity.pdbx_description
1 polymer ?
#
loop_
_entity_poly.entity_id
_entity_poly.type
_entity_poly.pdbx_seq_one_letter_code
_entity_poly.pdbx_strand_id
1 'polypeptide(L)'
;DGLDVPQEVFIHTWLYKSRRDVESVVHVHPLTVVLFSICDKPIEPLYGAYDPSGLRLIVEGLATYPRSITVSNEKLGEEFAKAMGDKQACLMRGHGITSAGPGVEDATLTAIKLNDAATINYQANLLGTPRRIPQEDIDILVGKSRGAGNKSVHANSNWRYYCKLLDEES
;
A
#
# COMPACT_ATOMS: atom_id res chain seq x y z
N ASP A 1 -6.66 31.65 -2.12
CA ASP A 1 -7.00 31.25 -3.51
C ASP A 1 -8.40 30.61 -3.65
N GLY A 2 -9.17 30.46 -2.56
CA GLY A 2 -10.59 30.08 -2.61
C GLY A 2 -10.88 28.60 -2.94
N LEU A 3 -9.88 27.73 -2.90
CA LEU A 3 -10.07 26.29 -3.05
C LEU A 3 -10.36 25.66 -1.68
N ASP A 4 -11.41 24.85 -1.63
CA ASP A 4 -11.72 24.05 -0.44
C ASP A 4 -10.67 22.97 -0.24
N VAL A 5 -10.18 22.83 0.99
CA VAL A 5 -9.22 21.80 1.35
C VAL A 5 -9.96 20.47 1.57
N PRO A 6 -9.49 19.34 1.00
CA PRO A 6 -10.10 18.04 1.26
C PRO A 6 -10.19 17.74 2.76
N GLN A 7 -11.30 17.13 3.19
CA GLN A 7 -11.56 16.85 4.61
C GLN A 7 -10.43 16.01 5.25
N GLU A 8 -9.79 15.13 4.50
CA GLU A 8 -8.73 14.22 4.99
C GLU A 8 -7.30 14.71 4.69
N VAL A 9 -7.14 16.01 4.45
CA VAL A 9 -5.80 16.62 4.25
C VAL A 9 -4.83 16.31 5.40
N PHE A 10 -5.34 16.04 6.60
CA PHE A 10 -4.54 15.75 7.78
C PHE A 10 -3.78 14.42 7.70
N ILE A 11 -4.24 13.45 6.91
CA ILE A 11 -3.47 12.24 6.56
C ILE A 11 -2.15 12.66 5.88
N HIS A 12 -2.26 13.49 4.85
CA HIS A 12 -1.11 13.94 4.04
C HIS A 12 -0.17 14.84 4.85
N THR A 13 -0.71 15.88 5.45
CA THR A 13 0.10 16.89 6.16
C THR A 13 0.89 16.31 7.32
N TRP A 14 0.33 15.36 8.07
CA TRP A 14 1.02 14.74 9.19
C TRP A 14 2.07 13.73 8.75
N LEU A 15 1.88 13.01 7.67
CA LEU A 15 2.92 12.16 7.10
C LEU A 15 4.09 13.01 6.58
N TYR A 16 3.83 14.10 5.86
CA TYR A 16 4.91 15.02 5.43
C TYR A 16 5.65 15.68 6.62
N LYS A 17 4.94 16.01 7.71
CA LYS A 17 5.56 16.57 8.92
C LYS A 17 6.44 15.55 9.66
N SER A 18 6.02 14.28 9.71
CA SER A 18 6.65 13.25 10.55
C SER A 18 7.72 12.43 9.83
N ARG A 19 7.73 12.42 8.48
CA ARG A 19 8.59 11.54 7.66
C ARG A 19 9.30 12.31 6.57
N ARG A 20 10.63 12.43 6.72
CA ARG A 20 11.49 13.11 5.74
C ARG A 20 11.70 12.33 4.44
N ASP A 21 11.42 11.04 4.45
CA ASP A 21 11.52 10.13 3.31
C ASP A 21 10.24 10.11 2.45
N VAL A 22 9.19 10.85 2.86
CA VAL A 22 7.90 10.90 2.17
C VAL A 22 7.73 12.24 1.47
N GLU A 23 7.60 12.18 0.14
CA GLU A 23 7.30 13.33 -0.72
C GLU A 23 5.93 13.17 -1.41
N SER A 24 5.33 11.98 -1.33
CA SER A 24 4.00 11.71 -1.87
C SER A 24 3.21 10.77 -0.98
N VAL A 25 1.91 11.05 -0.87
CA VAL A 25 0.93 10.26 -0.13
C VAL A 25 -0.28 10.03 -1.01
N VAL A 26 -0.71 8.78 -1.11
CA VAL A 26 -1.95 8.37 -1.79
C VAL A 26 -2.90 7.76 -0.77
N HIS A 27 -4.12 8.27 -0.74
CA HIS A 27 -5.21 7.73 0.09
C HIS A 27 -6.37 7.32 -0.82
N VAL A 28 -6.77 6.04 -0.75
CA VAL A 28 -7.79 5.43 -1.61
C VAL A 28 -8.58 4.36 -0.86
N HIS A 29 -9.76 4.00 -1.40
CA HIS A 29 -10.71 3.08 -0.77
C HIS A 29 -10.94 1.80 -1.58
N PRO A 30 -9.92 0.95 -1.86
CA PRO A 30 -10.11 -0.28 -2.61
C PRO A 30 -10.89 -1.31 -1.78
N LEU A 31 -12.05 -1.73 -2.29
CA LEU A 31 -13.01 -2.56 -1.58
C LEU A 31 -12.38 -3.81 -0.95
N THR A 32 -11.55 -4.53 -1.71
CA THR A 32 -10.97 -5.79 -1.23
C THR A 32 -10.08 -5.57 0.00
N VAL A 33 -9.27 -4.51 0.01
CA VAL A 33 -8.42 -4.20 1.17
C VAL A 33 -9.26 -3.77 2.37
N VAL A 34 -10.34 -3.00 2.13
CA VAL A 34 -11.29 -2.62 3.19
C VAL A 34 -11.88 -3.86 3.86
N LEU A 35 -12.27 -4.88 3.08
CA LEU A 35 -12.79 -6.14 3.62
C LEU A 35 -11.78 -6.85 4.55
N PHE A 36 -10.50 -6.91 4.17
CA PHE A 36 -9.45 -7.46 5.04
C PHE A 36 -9.33 -6.68 6.35
N SER A 37 -9.39 -5.36 6.29
CA SER A 37 -9.30 -4.51 7.48
C SER A 37 -10.49 -4.64 8.43
N ILE A 38 -11.70 -4.91 7.92
CA ILE A 38 -12.92 -5.15 8.71
C ILE A 38 -12.86 -6.52 9.39
N CYS A 39 -12.37 -7.52 8.67
CA CYS A 39 -12.32 -8.90 9.16
C CYS A 39 -11.12 -9.19 10.06
N ASP A 40 -10.23 -8.23 10.29
CA ASP A 40 -8.94 -8.41 10.98
C ASP A 40 -8.12 -9.59 10.40
N LYS A 41 -8.28 -9.83 9.08
CA LYS A 41 -7.55 -10.88 8.37
C LYS A 41 -6.23 -10.34 7.84
N PRO A 42 -5.11 -11.05 8.05
CA PRO A 42 -3.84 -10.67 7.44
C PRO A 42 -3.89 -10.88 5.92
N ILE A 43 -3.21 -10.01 5.19
CA ILE A 43 -2.87 -10.26 3.79
C ILE A 43 -1.60 -11.09 3.80
N GLU A 44 -1.69 -12.34 3.36
CA GLU A 44 -0.64 -13.33 3.45
C GLU A 44 0.27 -13.34 2.23
N PRO A 45 1.55 -13.72 2.36
CA PRO A 45 2.46 -13.88 1.23
C PRO A 45 2.16 -15.18 0.47
N LEU A 46 1.22 -15.12 -0.45
CA LEU A 46 0.72 -16.28 -1.21
C LEU A 46 1.36 -16.42 -2.60
N TYR A 47 2.04 -15.39 -3.09
CA TYR A 47 2.71 -15.36 -4.38
C TYR A 47 4.13 -14.77 -4.24
N GLY A 48 5.01 -15.11 -5.15
CA GLY A 48 6.41 -14.68 -5.09
C GLY A 48 6.88 -14.11 -6.43
N ALA A 49 7.27 -14.96 -7.35
CA ALA A 49 7.78 -14.55 -8.65
C ALA A 49 6.74 -13.82 -9.53
N TYR A 50 5.45 -13.94 -9.22
CA TYR A 50 4.38 -13.22 -9.92
C TYR A 50 4.49 -11.70 -9.70
N ASP A 51 4.61 -11.26 -8.45
CA ASP A 51 4.90 -9.85 -8.11
C ASP A 51 5.86 -9.78 -6.90
N PRO A 52 7.17 -9.77 -7.15
CA PRO A 52 8.16 -9.70 -6.08
C PRO A 52 8.09 -8.40 -5.25
N SER A 53 7.55 -7.34 -5.83
CA SER A 53 7.43 -6.04 -5.14
C SER A 53 6.24 -6.05 -4.17
N GLY A 54 5.11 -6.60 -4.60
CA GLY A 54 3.95 -6.81 -3.73
C GLY A 54 4.25 -7.81 -2.61
N LEU A 55 4.98 -8.90 -2.92
CA LEU A 55 5.48 -9.80 -1.89
C LEU A 55 6.30 -9.06 -0.83
N ARG A 56 7.25 -8.22 -1.27
CA ARG A 56 8.09 -7.44 -0.35
C ARG A 56 7.25 -6.55 0.56
N LEU A 57 6.28 -5.83 0.00
CA LEU A 57 5.38 -4.96 0.77
C LEU A 57 4.70 -5.74 1.92
N ILE A 58 4.21 -6.94 1.63
CA ILE A 58 3.57 -7.80 2.64
C ILE A 58 4.58 -8.29 3.69
N VAL A 59 5.75 -8.74 3.26
CA VAL A 59 6.80 -9.29 4.15
C VAL A 59 7.42 -8.22 5.05
N GLU A 60 7.63 -7.00 4.54
CA GLU A 60 8.10 -5.85 5.33
C GLU A 60 7.04 -5.36 6.33
N GLY A 61 5.82 -5.81 6.15
CA GLY A 61 4.70 -5.59 7.04
C GLY A 61 3.92 -4.31 6.73
N LEU A 62 2.63 -4.41 6.95
CA LEU A 62 1.67 -3.33 6.79
C LEU A 62 1.32 -2.74 8.16
N ALA A 63 1.18 -1.42 8.23
CA ALA A 63 0.60 -0.77 9.39
C ALA A 63 -0.91 -0.93 9.40
N THR A 64 -1.51 -0.78 10.57
CA THR A 64 -2.97 -0.72 10.73
C THR A 64 -3.36 0.45 11.60
N TYR A 65 -4.26 1.29 11.10
CA TYR A 65 -4.94 2.31 11.89
C TYR A 65 -6.29 1.77 12.35
N PRO A 66 -6.48 1.52 13.66
CA PRO A 66 -7.59 0.70 14.16
C PRO A 66 -8.92 1.45 14.27
N ARG A 67 -9.03 2.65 13.71
CA ARG A 67 -10.23 3.48 13.80
C ARG A 67 -10.96 3.55 12.46
N SER A 68 -12.30 3.48 12.51
CA SER A 68 -13.19 3.58 11.35
C SER A 68 -13.81 4.98 11.29
N ILE A 69 -12.98 6.00 11.20
CA ILE A 69 -13.41 7.41 11.16
C ILE A 69 -12.61 8.18 10.12
N THR A 70 -13.18 9.28 9.66
CA THR A 70 -12.50 10.25 8.81
C THR A 70 -11.42 11.00 9.60
N VAL A 71 -10.22 11.11 9.05
CA VAL A 71 -9.08 11.80 9.67
C VAL A 71 -9.19 13.30 9.39
N SER A 72 -10.09 13.98 10.10
CA SER A 72 -10.59 15.33 9.79
C SER A 72 -9.99 16.46 10.64
N ASN A 73 -8.97 16.19 11.45
CA ASN A 73 -8.32 17.20 12.28
C ASN A 73 -6.87 16.82 12.63
N GLU A 74 -6.13 17.79 13.18
CA GLU A 74 -4.70 17.67 13.54
C GLU A 74 -4.44 16.48 14.48
N LYS A 75 -5.26 16.28 15.52
CA LYS A 75 -5.09 15.19 16.48
C LYS A 75 -5.21 13.82 15.82
N LEU A 76 -6.21 13.64 14.97
CA LEU A 76 -6.41 12.39 14.24
C LEU A 76 -5.29 12.15 13.21
N GLY A 77 -4.81 13.21 12.56
CA GLY A 77 -3.64 13.14 11.66
C GLY A 77 -2.38 12.69 12.39
N GLU A 78 -2.11 13.22 13.58
CA GLU A 78 -0.98 12.79 14.41
C GLU A 78 -1.12 11.32 14.85
N GLU A 79 -2.30 10.92 15.32
CA GLU A 79 -2.58 9.53 15.69
C GLU A 79 -2.37 8.58 14.50
N PHE A 80 -2.84 8.98 13.32
CA PHE A 80 -2.68 8.22 12.08
C PHE A 80 -1.20 8.08 11.69
N ALA A 81 -0.46 9.18 11.67
CA ALA A 81 0.97 9.16 11.31
C ALA A 81 1.78 8.28 12.28
N LYS A 82 1.47 8.33 13.57
CA LYS A 82 2.08 7.42 14.56
C LYS A 82 1.73 5.95 14.30
N ALA A 83 0.47 5.65 13.93
CA ALA A 83 0.06 4.28 13.63
C ALA A 83 0.73 3.76 12.35
N MET A 84 0.89 4.58 11.33
CA MET A 84 1.60 4.19 10.11
C MET A 84 3.10 3.99 10.33
N GLY A 85 3.71 4.80 11.18
CA GLY A 85 5.15 4.72 11.49
C GLY A 85 6.02 4.86 10.23
N ASP A 86 6.98 3.94 10.08
CA ASP A 86 7.90 3.88 8.95
C ASP A 86 7.40 3.04 7.76
N LYS A 87 6.20 2.47 7.86
CA LYS A 87 5.66 1.58 6.83
C LYS A 87 5.30 2.34 5.55
N GLN A 88 5.40 1.63 4.42
CA GLN A 88 5.04 2.18 3.10
C GLN A 88 3.52 2.23 2.90
N ALA A 89 2.76 1.40 3.61
CA ALA A 89 1.31 1.39 3.54
C ALA A 89 0.66 1.11 4.90
N CYS A 90 -0.54 1.66 5.08
CA CYS A 90 -1.36 1.51 6.26
C CYS A 90 -2.79 1.15 5.87
N LEU A 91 -3.32 0.08 6.45
CA LEU A 91 -4.73 -0.25 6.38
C LEU A 91 -5.49 0.60 7.40
N MET A 92 -6.54 1.28 6.96
CA MET A 92 -7.44 2.03 7.82
C MET A 92 -8.72 1.21 7.99
N ARG A 93 -8.99 0.76 9.22
CA ARG A 93 -10.09 -0.18 9.51
C ARG A 93 -11.43 0.32 8.98
N GLY A 94 -12.06 -0.47 8.09
CA GLY A 94 -13.37 -0.16 7.51
C GLY A 94 -13.43 1.15 6.73
N HIS A 95 -12.28 1.68 6.28
CA HIS A 95 -12.19 2.96 5.60
C HIS A 95 -11.46 2.83 4.26
N GLY A 96 -10.18 2.54 4.28
CA GLY A 96 -9.37 2.47 3.07
C GLY A 96 -7.91 2.13 3.37
N ILE A 97 -7.04 2.61 2.50
CA ILE A 97 -5.59 2.53 2.67
C ILE A 97 -4.94 3.89 2.46
N THR A 98 -3.79 4.04 3.09
CA THR A 98 -2.86 5.12 2.76
C THR A 98 -1.51 4.51 2.42
N SER A 99 -0.92 4.94 1.31
CA SER A 99 0.45 4.63 0.92
C SER A 99 1.30 5.89 0.84
N ALA A 100 2.59 5.75 1.09
CA ALA A 100 3.53 6.85 1.13
C ALA A 100 4.86 6.45 0.49
N GLY A 101 5.51 7.39 -0.17
CA GLY A 101 6.78 7.15 -0.85
C GLY A 101 7.51 8.43 -1.24
N PRO A 102 8.71 8.28 -1.84
CA PRO A 102 9.53 9.42 -2.28
C PRO A 102 8.98 10.12 -3.54
N GLY A 103 7.91 9.61 -4.13
CA GLY A 103 7.27 10.21 -5.29
C GLY A 103 5.87 9.67 -5.55
N VAL A 104 5.12 10.33 -6.43
CA VAL A 104 3.74 9.94 -6.80
C VAL A 104 3.71 8.53 -7.37
N GLU A 105 4.67 8.19 -8.22
CA GLU A 105 4.82 6.86 -8.80
C GLU A 105 4.93 5.77 -7.72
N ASP A 106 5.83 5.94 -6.76
CA ASP A 106 6.07 4.97 -5.69
C ASP A 106 4.84 4.79 -4.81
N ALA A 107 4.22 5.89 -4.38
CA ALA A 107 3.04 5.85 -3.53
C ALA A 107 1.85 5.19 -4.25
N THR A 108 1.62 5.53 -5.53
CA THR A 108 0.53 4.96 -6.33
C THR A 108 0.74 3.49 -6.60
N LEU A 109 1.94 3.09 -7.05
CA LEU A 109 2.25 1.68 -7.30
C LEU A 109 2.16 0.84 -6.02
N THR A 110 2.52 1.41 -4.86
CA THR A 110 2.36 0.74 -3.56
C THR A 110 0.88 0.48 -3.26
N ALA A 111 -0.01 1.45 -3.51
CA ALA A 111 -1.45 1.26 -3.33
C ALA A 111 -2.02 0.19 -4.26
N ILE A 112 -1.63 0.20 -5.55
CA ILE A 112 -2.04 -0.80 -6.54
C ILE A 112 -1.61 -2.20 -6.10
N LYS A 113 -0.34 -2.39 -5.74
CA LYS A 113 0.21 -3.68 -5.32
C LYS A 113 -0.46 -4.22 -4.06
N LEU A 114 -0.79 -3.35 -3.11
CA LEU A 114 -1.53 -3.75 -1.93
C LEU A 114 -2.93 -4.23 -2.28
N ASN A 115 -3.62 -3.53 -3.19
CA ASN A 115 -4.93 -3.96 -3.68
C ASN A 115 -4.85 -5.31 -4.41
N ASP A 116 -3.85 -5.51 -5.26
CA ASP A 116 -3.65 -6.76 -5.99
C ASP A 116 -3.36 -7.92 -5.02
N ALA A 117 -2.50 -7.69 -4.03
CA ALA A 117 -2.22 -8.68 -2.98
C ALA A 117 -3.47 -9.07 -2.20
N ALA A 118 -4.30 -8.10 -1.81
CA ALA A 118 -5.56 -8.36 -1.14
C ALA A 118 -6.53 -9.13 -2.05
N THR A 119 -6.62 -8.76 -3.33
CA THR A 119 -7.48 -9.42 -4.30
C THR A 119 -7.09 -10.88 -4.52
N ILE A 120 -5.80 -11.18 -4.67
CA ILE A 120 -5.29 -12.55 -4.78
C ILE A 120 -5.59 -13.33 -3.50
N ASN A 121 -5.36 -12.74 -2.32
CA ASN A 121 -5.68 -13.37 -1.05
C ASN A 121 -7.18 -13.70 -0.93
N TYR A 122 -8.03 -12.75 -1.28
CA TYR A 122 -9.48 -12.94 -1.25
C TYR A 122 -9.91 -14.09 -2.17
N GLN A 123 -9.49 -14.07 -3.44
CA GLN A 123 -9.84 -15.08 -4.42
C GLN A 123 -9.29 -16.47 -4.05
N ALA A 124 -8.05 -16.54 -3.56
CA ALA A 124 -7.45 -17.80 -3.12
C ALA A 124 -8.21 -18.43 -1.95
N ASN A 125 -8.69 -17.62 -0.99
CA ASN A 125 -9.52 -18.11 0.12
C ASN A 125 -10.91 -18.58 -0.33
N LEU A 126 -11.46 -18.06 -1.44
CA LEU A 126 -12.69 -18.58 -2.02
C LEU A 126 -12.49 -19.93 -2.70
N LEU A 127 -11.32 -20.19 -3.27
CA LEU A 127 -10.99 -21.46 -3.93
C LEU A 127 -10.66 -22.57 -2.93
N GLY A 128 -10.23 -22.23 -1.72
CA GLY A 128 -9.88 -23.22 -0.70
C GLY A 128 -8.96 -22.63 0.37
N THR A 129 -8.10 -23.47 0.95
CA THR A 129 -7.10 -23.03 1.94
C THR A 129 -5.79 -22.67 1.24
N PRO A 130 -5.43 -21.40 1.14
CA PRO A 130 -4.18 -20.98 0.50
C PRO A 130 -2.96 -21.51 1.25
N ARG A 131 -1.88 -21.75 0.52
CA ARG A 131 -0.59 -22.09 1.10
C ARG A 131 0.32 -20.87 1.02
N ARG A 132 0.92 -20.49 2.15
CA ARG A 132 1.96 -19.45 2.20
C ARG A 132 3.20 -19.91 1.44
N ILE A 133 3.92 -18.95 0.87
CA ILE A 133 5.24 -19.22 0.30
C ILE A 133 6.17 -19.71 1.43
N PRO A 134 7.00 -20.75 1.18
CA PRO A 134 8.05 -21.17 2.10
C PRO A 134 9.01 -20.03 2.42
N GLN A 135 9.50 -19.97 3.66
CA GLN A 135 10.37 -18.86 4.09
C GLN A 135 11.66 -18.79 3.26
N GLU A 136 12.21 -19.92 2.87
CA GLU A 136 13.40 -20.00 2.00
C GLU A 136 13.20 -19.32 0.65
N ASP A 137 12.03 -19.46 0.04
CA ASP A 137 11.68 -18.79 -1.22
C ASP A 137 11.48 -17.29 -1.01
N ILE A 138 10.85 -16.89 0.10
CA ILE A 138 10.72 -15.48 0.49
C ILE A 138 12.11 -14.85 0.61
N ASP A 139 13.03 -15.48 1.32
CA ASP A 139 14.39 -14.97 1.54
C ASP A 139 15.16 -14.80 0.22
N ILE A 140 15.01 -15.73 -0.72
CA ILE A 140 15.59 -15.63 -2.06
C ILE A 140 14.98 -14.45 -2.84
N LEU A 141 13.67 -14.31 -2.84
CA LEU A 141 12.96 -13.28 -3.62
C LEU A 141 13.23 -11.88 -3.07
N VAL A 142 13.14 -11.71 -1.77
CA VAL A 142 13.38 -10.42 -1.09
C VAL A 142 14.88 -10.08 -1.10
N GLY A 143 15.77 -11.07 -0.93
CA GLY A 143 17.23 -10.90 -0.96
C GLY A 143 17.74 -10.46 -2.32
N LYS A 144 17.34 -11.12 -3.40
CA LYS A 144 17.69 -10.74 -4.78
C LYS A 144 17.27 -9.31 -5.12
N SER A 145 16.14 -8.89 -4.59
CA SER A 145 15.61 -7.55 -4.82
C SER A 145 16.43 -6.44 -4.12
N ARG A 146 17.15 -6.74 -3.02
CA ARG A 146 18.04 -5.78 -2.33
C ARG A 146 19.37 -5.55 -3.06
N GLY A 147 19.82 -6.53 -3.83
CA GLY A 147 21.12 -6.48 -4.54
C GLY A 147 21.05 -5.93 -5.97
N ALA A 148 19.89 -5.89 -6.57
CA ALA A 148 19.73 -5.43 -7.94
C ALA A 148 19.51 -3.91 -7.95
N GLY A 149 20.46 -3.16 -8.51
CA GLY A 149 20.31 -1.74 -8.88
C GLY A 149 19.21 -1.49 -9.93
N ASN A 150 18.29 -2.43 -10.08
CA ASN A 150 17.23 -2.53 -11.08
C ASN A 150 15.87 -2.00 -10.58
N LYS A 151 15.83 -1.33 -9.41
CA LYS A 151 14.57 -0.77 -8.89
C LYS A 151 13.89 0.20 -9.87
N SER A 152 14.68 0.94 -10.65
CA SER A 152 14.16 1.97 -11.56
C SER A 152 13.53 1.41 -12.83
N VAL A 153 14.02 0.31 -13.39
CA VAL A 153 13.56 -0.17 -14.72
C VAL A 153 12.20 -0.85 -14.63
N HIS A 154 11.96 -1.68 -13.61
CA HIS A 154 10.67 -2.37 -13.46
C HIS A 154 9.58 -1.44 -12.89
N ALA A 155 9.92 -0.54 -11.97
CA ALA A 155 8.99 0.47 -11.48
C ALA A 155 8.54 1.35 -12.66
N ASN A 156 9.45 1.91 -13.42
CA ASN A 156 9.15 2.72 -14.60
C ASN A 156 8.29 1.99 -15.65
N SER A 157 8.46 0.68 -15.85
CA SER A 157 7.63 -0.07 -16.80
C SER A 157 6.19 -0.22 -16.32
N ASN A 158 5.98 -0.52 -15.02
CA ASN A 158 4.65 -0.63 -14.44
C ASN A 158 3.92 0.73 -14.44
N TRP A 159 4.62 1.79 -14.05
CA TRP A 159 4.07 3.14 -14.11
C TRP A 159 3.60 3.53 -15.52
N ARG A 160 4.47 3.32 -16.52
CA ARG A 160 4.12 3.58 -17.93
C ARG A 160 2.93 2.76 -18.40
N TYR A 161 2.84 1.51 -17.95
CA TYR A 161 1.70 0.65 -18.28
C TYR A 161 0.39 1.25 -17.75
N TYR A 162 0.34 1.64 -16.47
CA TYR A 162 -0.86 2.24 -15.89
C TYR A 162 -1.20 3.60 -16.50
N CYS A 163 -0.20 4.45 -16.78
CA CYS A 163 -0.43 5.71 -17.48
C CYS A 163 -1.02 5.47 -18.87
N LYS A 164 -0.51 4.47 -19.60
CA LYS A 164 -1.02 4.14 -20.92
C LYS A 164 -2.45 3.62 -20.91
N LEU A 165 -2.85 2.85 -19.90
CA LEU A 165 -4.24 2.42 -19.74
C LEU A 165 -5.19 3.62 -19.60
N LEU A 166 -4.80 4.65 -18.86
CA LEU A 166 -5.61 5.86 -18.70
C LEU A 166 -5.74 6.64 -20.03
N ASP A 167 -4.69 6.69 -20.84
CA ASP A 167 -4.70 7.35 -22.14
C ASP A 167 -5.59 6.60 -23.17
N GLU A 168 -5.71 5.28 -23.05
CA GLU A 168 -6.55 4.45 -23.94
C GLU A 168 -8.04 4.48 -23.56
N GLU A 169 -8.38 4.86 -22.31
CA GLU A 169 -9.77 4.99 -21.82
C GLU A 169 -10.33 6.41 -21.96
N SER A 170 -9.51 7.38 -22.37
CA SER A 170 -9.87 8.80 -22.54
C SER A 170 -10.32 9.11 -23.96
#